data_4f141682c95447790746f5b8326711da
#
_entry.id   4f141682c95447790746f5b8326711da
#
_cell.length_a   1.000
_cell.length_b   1.000
_cell.length_c   1.000
_cell.angle_alpha   90.00
_cell.angle_beta   90.00
_cell.angle_gamma   90.00
#
_symmetry.space_group_name_H-M   'P 1'
#
loop_
_entity.id
_entity.type
_entity.pdbx_description
1 polymer ?
#
loop_
_entity_poly.entity_id
_entity_poly.type
_entity_poly.pdbx_seq_one_letter_code
_entity_poly.pdbx_strand_id
1 'polypeptide(L)'
;MKYGNNKYEDIKIAYIGGGSRGWAWGFMSDLAVCEDMCGTVYLYDIDLEAAKKNEKIGNGIKDIEGCKSQWKYKAVETEKEALEGADFVIISILPGTFDEMESDVHTPEKYNIYQSVGDTAGPGGILRALRTIPMFEEIAENIKKCCPDAWVINYTNPMTMCVKTLYKVFPEIKAFGCCHEVFGTQKLLVNALED
;
A
#
# COMPACT_ATOMS: atom_id res chain seq x y z
N MET A 1 -6.16 16.31 10.15
CA MET A 1 -5.05 16.05 11.11
C MET A 1 -4.87 17.24 12.04
N LYS A 2 -4.71 17.01 13.35
CA LYS A 2 -4.42 18.03 14.39
C LYS A 2 -3.22 17.60 15.21
N TYR A 3 -2.39 18.55 15.64
CA TYR A 3 -1.25 18.29 16.52
C TYR A 3 -1.44 19.01 17.86
N GLY A 4 -1.38 18.27 18.96
CA GLY A 4 -1.50 18.80 20.34
C GLY A 4 -1.04 17.75 21.35
N ASN A 5 -0.52 18.19 22.50
CA ASN A 5 -0.04 17.32 23.57
C ASN A 5 0.98 16.24 23.11
N ASN A 6 1.86 16.60 22.17
CA ASN A 6 2.82 15.69 21.51
C ASN A 6 2.18 14.51 20.78
N LYS A 7 0.91 14.64 20.33
CA LYS A 7 0.21 13.63 19.55
C LYS A 7 -0.41 14.21 18.29
N TYR A 8 -0.51 13.37 17.27
CA TYR A 8 -1.28 13.65 16.05
C TYR A 8 -2.63 12.97 16.14
N GLU A 9 -3.69 13.76 16.09
CA GLU A 9 -5.07 13.31 16.20
C GLU A 9 -5.86 13.61 14.92
N ASP A 10 -7.01 12.93 14.78
CA ASP A 10 -7.90 13.10 13.63
C ASP A 10 -7.21 12.85 12.28
N ILE A 11 -6.21 11.96 12.24
CA ILE A 11 -5.56 11.58 10.99
C ILE A 11 -6.55 10.79 10.14
N LYS A 12 -6.66 11.15 8.87
CA LYS A 12 -7.41 10.38 7.87
C LYS A 12 -6.46 9.66 6.95
N ILE A 13 -6.51 8.32 6.95
CA ILE A 13 -5.74 7.45 6.05
C ILE A 13 -6.69 6.79 5.07
N ALA A 14 -6.47 6.96 3.78
CA ALA A 14 -7.09 6.16 2.74
C ALA A 14 -6.22 4.93 2.46
N TYR A 15 -6.77 3.74 2.55
CA TYR A 15 -6.06 2.50 2.23
C TYR A 15 -6.69 1.85 1.00
N ILE A 16 -6.03 1.96 -0.15
CA ILE A 16 -6.43 1.34 -1.41
C ILE A 16 -5.83 -0.06 -1.47
N GLY A 17 -6.67 -1.09 -1.56
CA GLY A 17 -6.33 -2.48 -1.32
C GLY A 17 -6.58 -2.89 0.13
N GLY A 18 -7.57 -2.25 0.78
CA GLY A 18 -7.90 -2.45 2.19
C GLY A 18 -8.40 -3.84 2.57
N GLY A 19 -8.70 -4.70 1.59
CA GLY A 19 -9.00 -6.12 1.77
C GLY A 19 -7.79 -7.04 1.91
N SER A 20 -6.57 -6.52 1.77
CA SER A 20 -5.32 -7.28 1.88
C SER A 20 -5.21 -8.03 3.19
N ARG A 21 -4.85 -9.33 3.13
CA ARG A 21 -4.71 -10.19 4.31
C ARG A 21 -3.36 -10.06 5.03
N GLY A 22 -2.31 -9.68 4.31
CA GLY A 22 -0.96 -9.56 4.86
C GLY A 22 -0.63 -8.12 5.22
N TRP A 23 -0.55 -7.27 4.21
CA TRP A 23 -0.09 -5.89 4.36
C TRP A 23 -1.02 -5.04 5.23
N ALA A 24 -2.34 -5.15 5.05
CA ALA A 24 -3.28 -4.40 5.89
C ALA A 24 -3.20 -4.82 7.35
N TRP A 25 -3.03 -6.11 7.65
CA TRP A 25 -2.91 -6.59 9.04
C TRP A 25 -1.61 -6.13 9.70
N GLY A 26 -0.47 -6.20 8.99
CA GLY A 26 0.79 -5.65 9.47
C GLY A 26 0.65 -4.16 9.79
N PHE A 27 0.10 -3.39 8.87
CA PHE A 27 -0.13 -1.96 9.06
C PHE A 27 -1.04 -1.65 10.27
N MET A 28 -2.13 -2.40 10.46
CA MET A 28 -3.01 -2.25 11.63
C MET A 28 -2.29 -2.56 12.93
N SER A 29 -1.41 -3.58 12.92
CA SER A 29 -0.62 -3.97 14.10
C SER A 29 0.41 -2.89 14.46
N ASP A 30 1.08 -2.31 13.46
CA ASP A 30 2.04 -1.22 13.68
C ASP A 30 1.35 0.04 14.22
N LEU A 31 0.18 0.38 13.67
CA LEU A 31 -0.62 1.49 14.18
C LEU A 31 -1.08 1.26 15.63
N ALA A 32 -1.40 0.02 16.00
CA ALA A 32 -1.89 -0.30 17.35
C ALA A 32 -0.86 -0.04 18.45
N VAL A 33 0.43 -0.13 18.16
CA VAL A 33 1.52 0.12 19.12
C VAL A 33 2.07 1.54 19.06
N CYS A 34 1.62 2.35 18.11
CA CYS A 34 2.05 3.74 17.93
C CYS A 34 1.27 4.67 18.88
N GLU A 35 1.95 5.22 19.89
CA GLU A 35 1.31 6.08 20.92
C GLU A 35 1.04 7.51 20.45
N ASP A 36 1.78 7.97 19.43
CA ASP A 36 1.84 9.38 19.05
C ASP A 36 0.80 9.77 17.99
N MET A 37 0.04 8.80 17.49
CA MET A 37 -0.90 9.01 16.41
C MET A 37 -2.22 8.27 16.65
N CYS A 38 -3.33 8.92 16.26
CA CYS A 38 -4.63 8.27 16.17
C CYS A 38 -5.49 8.91 15.07
N GLY A 39 -6.49 8.15 14.61
CA GLY A 39 -7.36 8.63 13.55
C GLY A 39 -8.28 7.57 12.99
N THR A 40 -8.60 7.69 11.70
CA THR A 40 -9.47 6.75 10.99
C THR A 40 -8.78 6.27 9.71
N VAL A 41 -8.78 4.95 9.52
CA VAL A 41 -8.34 4.30 8.27
C VAL A 41 -9.58 3.92 7.47
N TYR A 42 -9.71 4.45 6.27
CA TYR A 42 -10.77 4.12 5.33
C TYR A 42 -10.25 3.04 4.39
N LEU A 43 -10.86 1.86 4.47
CA LEU A 43 -10.46 0.67 3.72
C LEU A 43 -11.29 0.56 2.46
N TYR A 44 -10.70 0.86 1.32
CA TYR A 44 -11.29 0.64 0.01
C TYR A 44 -10.67 -0.57 -0.66
N ASP A 45 -11.49 -1.46 -1.20
CA ASP A 45 -11.08 -2.60 -2.00
C ASP A 45 -12.16 -2.91 -3.03
N ILE A 46 -11.79 -3.47 -4.18
CA ILE A 46 -12.73 -4.02 -5.15
C ILE A 46 -13.54 -5.19 -4.57
N ASP A 47 -12.94 -5.92 -3.60
CA ASP A 47 -13.62 -6.89 -2.74
C ASP A 47 -14.06 -6.20 -1.43
N LEU A 48 -15.22 -5.58 -1.45
CA LEU A 48 -15.80 -4.90 -0.30
C LEU A 48 -15.96 -5.83 0.92
N GLU A 49 -16.25 -7.11 0.70
CA GLU A 49 -16.40 -8.07 1.80
C GLU A 49 -15.07 -8.36 2.50
N ALA A 50 -13.96 -8.38 1.75
CA ALA A 50 -12.63 -8.45 2.34
C ALA A 50 -12.30 -7.19 3.16
N ALA A 51 -12.62 -6.00 2.65
CA ALA A 51 -12.47 -4.75 3.39
C ALA A 51 -13.30 -4.71 4.67
N LYS A 52 -14.55 -5.17 4.65
CA LYS A 52 -15.43 -5.29 5.83
C LYS A 52 -14.91 -6.28 6.87
N LYS A 53 -14.26 -7.37 6.43
CA LYS A 53 -13.58 -8.29 7.36
C LYS A 53 -12.42 -7.59 8.07
N ASN A 54 -11.61 -6.86 7.32
CA ASN A 54 -10.49 -6.10 7.87
C ASN A 54 -10.96 -4.96 8.79
N GLU A 55 -12.08 -4.30 8.50
CA GLU A 55 -12.72 -3.35 9.41
C GLU A 55 -13.02 -3.97 10.78
N LYS A 56 -13.62 -5.17 10.79
CA LYS A 56 -13.92 -5.89 12.04
C LYS A 56 -12.65 -6.26 12.79
N ILE A 57 -11.63 -6.76 12.08
CA ILE A 57 -10.34 -7.13 12.66
C ILE A 57 -9.67 -5.89 13.26
N GLY A 58 -9.53 -4.82 12.50
CA GLY A 58 -8.87 -3.59 12.93
C GLY A 58 -9.56 -2.96 14.15
N ASN A 59 -10.89 -2.88 14.14
CA ASN A 59 -11.65 -2.36 15.28
C ASN A 59 -11.60 -3.26 16.52
N GLY A 60 -11.29 -4.54 16.38
CA GLY A 60 -11.07 -5.47 17.49
C GLY A 60 -9.68 -5.37 18.14
N ILE A 61 -8.69 -4.78 17.45
CA ILE A 61 -7.31 -4.68 17.97
C ILE A 61 -7.24 -3.86 19.27
N LYS A 62 -8.09 -2.86 19.43
CA LYS A 62 -8.14 -2.02 20.63
C LYS A 62 -8.38 -2.80 21.93
N ASP A 63 -8.97 -4.00 21.82
CA ASP A 63 -9.32 -4.85 22.95
C ASP A 63 -8.20 -5.87 23.27
N ILE A 64 -7.08 -5.85 22.52
CA ILE A 64 -5.94 -6.73 22.70
C ILE A 64 -4.95 -6.10 23.68
N GLU A 65 -4.43 -6.92 24.60
CA GLU A 65 -3.37 -6.51 25.54
C GLU A 65 -2.13 -6.01 24.77
N GLY A 66 -1.62 -4.83 25.15
CA GLY A 66 -0.49 -4.17 24.49
C GLY A 66 -0.89 -3.16 23.44
N CYS A 67 -2.17 -3.01 23.10
CA CYS A 67 -2.63 -1.92 22.23
C CYS A 67 -2.46 -0.56 22.93
N LYS A 68 -1.73 0.35 22.29
CA LYS A 68 -1.37 1.67 22.86
C LYS A 68 -2.09 2.83 22.17
N SER A 69 -2.66 2.58 20.99
CA SER A 69 -3.30 3.61 20.18
C SER A 69 -4.70 3.18 19.76
N GLN A 70 -5.59 4.18 19.65
CA GLN A 70 -6.97 3.93 19.24
C GLN A 70 -7.21 4.42 17.82
N TRP A 71 -7.13 3.50 16.88
CA TRP A 71 -7.52 3.74 15.50
C TRP A 71 -8.93 3.22 15.23
N LYS A 72 -9.65 3.91 14.34
CA LYS A 72 -10.93 3.46 13.81
C LYS A 72 -10.69 2.96 12.39
N TYR A 73 -11.34 1.86 12.03
CA TYR A 73 -11.29 1.32 10.68
C TYR A 73 -12.69 1.32 10.11
N LYS A 74 -12.82 1.75 8.85
CA LYS A 74 -14.11 1.86 8.15
C LYS A 74 -13.95 1.36 6.72
N ALA A 75 -14.63 0.27 6.36
CA ALA A 75 -14.75 -0.15 4.98
C ALA A 75 -15.69 0.81 4.23
N VAL A 76 -15.32 1.19 3.01
CA VAL A 76 -16.07 2.10 2.16
C VAL A 76 -16.32 1.49 0.78
N GLU A 77 -17.40 1.90 0.14
CA GLU A 77 -17.82 1.32 -1.13
C GLU A 77 -17.11 1.94 -2.33
N THR A 78 -16.63 3.17 -2.20
CA THR A 78 -15.98 3.88 -3.30
C THR A 78 -14.60 4.39 -2.91
N GLU A 79 -13.69 4.40 -3.88
CA GLU A 79 -12.35 4.98 -3.72
C GLU A 79 -12.43 6.47 -3.33
N LYS A 80 -13.39 7.20 -3.91
CA LYS A 80 -13.63 8.61 -3.58
C LYS A 80 -13.91 8.81 -2.09
N GLU A 81 -14.75 7.99 -1.49
CA GLU A 81 -15.05 8.05 -0.05
C GLU A 81 -13.80 7.89 0.82
N ALA A 82 -12.91 6.97 0.41
CA ALA A 82 -11.64 6.79 1.10
C ALA A 82 -10.75 8.02 0.96
N LEU A 83 -10.59 8.52 -0.26
CA LEU A 83 -9.65 9.58 -0.60
C LEU A 83 -10.07 10.97 -0.13
N GLU A 84 -11.37 11.30 -0.07
CA GLU A 84 -11.84 12.65 0.20
C GLU A 84 -11.29 13.22 1.51
N GLY A 85 -10.39 14.21 1.40
CA GLY A 85 -9.73 14.85 2.54
C GLY A 85 -8.75 13.96 3.32
N ALA A 86 -8.18 12.93 2.69
CA ALA A 86 -7.15 12.09 3.30
C ALA A 86 -5.86 12.88 3.53
N ASP A 87 -5.22 12.65 4.69
CA ASP A 87 -3.88 13.16 5.01
C ASP A 87 -2.80 12.23 4.42
N PHE A 88 -3.09 10.93 4.39
CA PHE A 88 -2.22 9.89 3.85
C PHE A 88 -3.01 8.93 2.98
N VAL A 89 -2.39 8.47 1.89
CA VAL A 89 -2.92 7.43 1.02
C VAL A 89 -1.93 6.27 0.99
N ILE A 90 -2.40 5.08 1.31
CA ILE A 90 -1.63 3.84 1.18
C ILE A 90 -2.16 3.06 -0.01
N ILE A 91 -1.27 2.64 -0.90
CA ILE A 91 -1.61 1.82 -2.06
C ILE A 91 -0.94 0.46 -1.91
N SER A 92 -1.77 -0.58 -1.77
CA SER A 92 -1.31 -1.96 -1.62
C SER A 92 -2.28 -2.90 -2.35
N ILE A 93 -2.21 -2.91 -3.67
CA ILE A 93 -3.06 -3.70 -4.55
C ILE A 93 -2.27 -4.81 -5.25
N LEU A 94 -2.96 -5.86 -5.69
CA LEU A 94 -2.42 -6.89 -6.57
C LEU A 94 -3.11 -6.75 -7.94
N PRO A 95 -2.44 -6.12 -8.93
CA PRO A 95 -2.97 -6.03 -10.29
C PRO A 95 -2.99 -7.38 -10.98
N GLY A 96 -4.18 -7.93 -11.21
CA GLY A 96 -4.42 -9.30 -11.65
C GLY A 96 -4.58 -10.26 -10.48
N THR A 97 -4.70 -11.54 -10.78
CA THR A 97 -4.79 -12.63 -9.82
C THR A 97 -3.45 -13.39 -9.73
N PHE A 98 -3.40 -14.41 -8.87
CA PHE A 98 -2.26 -15.32 -8.81
C PHE A 98 -2.11 -16.16 -10.09
N ASP A 99 -3.20 -16.39 -10.83
CA ASP A 99 -3.16 -17.12 -12.11
C ASP A 99 -2.42 -16.33 -13.20
N GLU A 100 -2.68 -15.01 -13.30
CA GLU A 100 -1.91 -14.13 -14.18
C GLU A 100 -0.45 -14.05 -13.74
N MET A 101 -0.18 -14.02 -12.44
CA MET A 101 1.17 -13.99 -11.91
C MET A 101 1.93 -15.30 -12.24
N GLU A 102 1.30 -16.46 -12.10
CA GLU A 102 1.86 -17.76 -12.51
C GLU A 102 2.23 -17.75 -13.99
N SER A 103 1.33 -17.25 -14.84
CA SER A 103 1.58 -17.10 -16.27
C SER A 103 2.75 -16.17 -16.56
N ASP A 104 2.85 -15.01 -15.87
CA ASP A 104 3.94 -14.05 -16.05
C ASP A 104 5.31 -14.64 -15.71
N VAL A 105 5.37 -15.47 -14.66
CA VAL A 105 6.61 -16.10 -14.19
C VAL A 105 7.02 -17.28 -15.07
N HIS A 106 6.09 -18.17 -15.41
CA HIS A 106 6.41 -19.45 -16.03
C HIS A 106 6.31 -19.47 -17.56
N THR A 107 5.57 -18.57 -18.19
CA THR A 107 5.53 -18.51 -19.67
C THR A 107 6.89 -18.23 -20.30
N PRO A 108 7.77 -17.38 -19.75
CA PRO A 108 9.12 -17.14 -20.28
C PRO A 108 10.04 -18.34 -20.25
N GLU A 109 9.78 -19.36 -19.42
CA GLU A 109 10.58 -20.60 -19.35
C GLU A 109 10.59 -21.36 -20.69
N LYS A 110 9.52 -21.22 -21.49
CA LYS A 110 9.47 -21.77 -22.86
C LYS A 110 10.55 -21.20 -23.77
N TYR A 111 11.14 -20.09 -23.39
CA TYR A 111 12.22 -19.40 -24.09
C TYR A 111 13.55 -19.47 -23.32
N ASN A 112 13.66 -20.39 -22.36
CA ASN A 112 14.81 -20.54 -21.46
C ASN A 112 15.10 -19.27 -20.62
N ILE A 113 14.07 -18.48 -20.29
CA ILE A 113 14.16 -17.34 -19.40
C ILE A 113 13.53 -17.74 -18.07
N TYR A 114 14.39 -17.99 -17.08
CA TYR A 114 13.96 -18.35 -15.73
C TYR A 114 14.08 -17.14 -14.81
N GLN A 115 13.03 -16.87 -14.08
CA GLN A 115 12.97 -15.77 -13.12
C GLN A 115 12.23 -16.24 -11.87
N SER A 116 12.53 -15.61 -10.73
CA SER A 116 11.78 -15.84 -9.50
C SER A 116 10.40 -15.20 -9.58
N VAL A 117 10.06 -14.26 -8.75
CA VAL A 117 8.77 -13.55 -8.84
C VAL A 117 8.73 -12.58 -10.03
N GLY A 118 9.85 -11.93 -10.38
CA GLY A 118 9.98 -11.08 -11.56
C GLY A 118 9.05 -9.86 -11.59
N ASP A 119 8.78 -9.25 -10.44
CA ASP A 119 7.79 -8.15 -10.34
C ASP A 119 8.15 -6.91 -11.15
N THR A 120 9.44 -6.57 -11.28
CA THR A 120 9.87 -5.30 -11.85
C THR A 120 10.70 -5.48 -13.12
N ALA A 121 11.40 -6.58 -13.28
CA ALA A 121 12.32 -6.83 -14.38
C ALA A 121 11.90 -8.06 -15.22
N GLY A 122 12.43 -8.13 -16.46
CA GLY A 122 12.17 -9.24 -17.36
C GLY A 122 10.77 -9.23 -17.98
N PRO A 123 10.41 -10.29 -18.72
CA PRO A 123 9.13 -10.38 -19.42
C PRO A 123 7.93 -10.30 -18.50
N GLY A 124 7.96 -10.98 -17.37
CA GLY A 124 6.89 -10.94 -16.37
C GLY A 124 6.66 -9.55 -15.78
N GLY A 125 7.76 -8.85 -15.46
CA GLY A 125 7.69 -7.47 -14.96
C GLY A 125 7.07 -6.50 -15.97
N ILE A 126 7.34 -6.69 -17.27
CA ILE A 126 6.73 -5.89 -18.34
C ILE A 126 5.21 -6.14 -18.40
N LEU A 127 4.78 -7.39 -18.41
CA LEU A 127 3.35 -7.76 -18.47
C LEU A 127 2.61 -7.24 -17.24
N ARG A 128 3.21 -7.40 -16.06
CA ARG A 128 2.64 -6.88 -14.82
C ARG A 128 2.53 -5.36 -14.84
N ALA A 129 3.56 -4.66 -15.34
CA ALA A 129 3.51 -3.21 -15.49
C ALA A 129 2.40 -2.75 -16.44
N LEU A 130 2.17 -3.44 -17.56
CA LEU A 130 1.09 -3.14 -18.50
C LEU A 130 -0.31 -3.21 -17.86
N ARG A 131 -0.51 -4.13 -16.90
CA ARG A 131 -1.76 -4.20 -16.14
C ARG A 131 -1.83 -3.14 -15.04
N THR A 132 -0.71 -2.82 -14.41
CA THR A 132 -0.64 -1.94 -13.25
C THR A 132 -0.75 -0.47 -13.63
N ILE A 133 -0.11 -0.05 -14.71
CA ILE A 133 -0.03 1.35 -15.11
C ILE A 133 -1.41 2.01 -15.26
N PRO A 134 -2.39 1.43 -16.00
CA PRO A 134 -3.71 2.05 -16.11
C PRO A 134 -4.43 2.24 -14.78
N MET A 135 -4.29 1.28 -13.85
CA MET A 135 -4.89 1.38 -12.51
C MET A 135 -4.25 2.52 -11.71
N PHE A 136 -2.93 2.67 -11.81
CA PHE A 136 -2.21 3.75 -11.13
C PHE A 136 -2.46 5.13 -11.76
N GLU A 137 -2.73 5.20 -13.06
CA GLU A 137 -3.16 6.43 -13.72
C GLU A 137 -4.51 6.90 -13.17
N GLU A 138 -5.48 5.99 -13.01
CA GLU A 138 -6.78 6.27 -12.41
C GLU A 138 -6.66 6.69 -10.93
N ILE A 139 -5.92 5.94 -10.13
CA ILE A 139 -5.66 6.26 -8.71
C ILE A 139 -5.02 7.65 -8.58
N ALA A 140 -4.02 7.98 -9.40
CA ALA A 140 -3.35 9.28 -9.36
C ALA A 140 -4.30 10.44 -9.68
N GLU A 141 -5.16 10.27 -10.70
CA GLU A 141 -6.19 11.25 -11.04
C GLU A 141 -7.21 11.46 -9.91
N ASN A 142 -7.58 10.38 -9.22
CA ASN A 142 -8.50 10.45 -8.09
C ASN A 142 -7.85 11.12 -6.87
N ILE A 143 -6.59 10.82 -6.58
CA ILE A 143 -5.81 11.51 -5.53
C ILE A 143 -5.72 13.01 -5.82
N LYS A 144 -5.38 13.39 -7.06
CA LYS A 144 -5.30 14.77 -7.50
C LYS A 144 -6.60 15.55 -7.28
N LYS A 145 -7.75 14.89 -7.47
CA LYS A 145 -9.08 15.48 -7.29
C LYS A 145 -9.54 15.55 -5.84
N CYS A 146 -9.24 14.52 -5.05
CA CYS A 146 -9.84 14.31 -3.72
C CYS A 146 -8.94 14.73 -2.55
N CYS A 147 -7.62 14.57 -2.70
CA CYS A 147 -6.64 14.84 -1.64
C CYS A 147 -5.25 15.22 -2.20
N PRO A 148 -5.13 16.32 -2.95
CA PRO A 148 -3.88 16.67 -3.65
C PRO A 148 -2.69 16.92 -2.71
N ASP A 149 -2.95 17.23 -1.46
CA ASP A 149 -1.91 17.50 -0.46
C ASP A 149 -1.48 16.27 0.34
N ALA A 150 -2.15 15.13 0.15
CA ALA A 150 -1.85 13.89 0.87
C ALA A 150 -0.45 13.35 0.56
N TRP A 151 0.16 12.71 1.56
CA TRP A 151 1.32 11.85 1.33
C TRP A 151 0.87 10.48 0.85
N VAL A 152 1.48 10.01 -0.24
CA VAL A 152 1.15 8.72 -0.87
C VAL A 152 2.27 7.72 -0.65
N ILE A 153 1.94 6.61 -0.01
CA ILE A 153 2.87 5.53 0.31
C ILE A 153 2.49 4.30 -0.51
N ASN A 154 3.37 3.91 -1.43
CA ASN A 154 3.10 2.76 -2.30
C ASN A 154 3.85 1.51 -1.83
N TYR A 155 3.10 0.42 -1.65
CA TYR A 155 3.61 -0.94 -1.40
C TYR A 155 3.43 -1.87 -2.62
N THR A 156 2.73 -1.42 -3.66
CA THR A 156 2.45 -2.23 -4.85
C THR A 156 3.68 -2.39 -5.73
N ASN A 157 3.88 -3.57 -6.26
CA ASN A 157 4.85 -3.88 -7.31
C ASN A 157 4.18 -3.94 -8.71
N PRO A 158 4.90 -3.56 -9.76
CA PRO A 158 6.30 -3.09 -9.86
C PRO A 158 6.50 -1.69 -9.28
N MET A 159 7.20 -1.57 -8.17
CA MET A 159 7.28 -0.32 -7.39
C MET A 159 7.76 0.87 -8.21
N THR A 160 8.82 0.71 -8.99
CA THR A 160 9.36 1.79 -9.83
C THR A 160 8.33 2.29 -10.86
N MET A 161 7.57 1.37 -11.49
CA MET A 161 6.55 1.73 -12.46
C MET A 161 5.36 2.43 -11.80
N CYS A 162 4.93 1.92 -10.64
CA CYS A 162 3.88 2.54 -9.85
C CYS A 162 4.22 3.98 -9.50
N VAL A 163 5.36 4.21 -8.87
CA VAL A 163 5.78 5.56 -8.44
C VAL A 163 6.00 6.48 -9.64
N LYS A 164 6.62 6.01 -10.71
CA LYS A 164 6.77 6.80 -11.95
C LYS A 164 5.42 7.18 -12.55
N THR A 165 4.44 6.29 -12.54
CA THR A 165 3.09 6.57 -13.07
C THR A 165 2.40 7.64 -12.24
N LEU A 166 2.47 7.56 -10.89
CA LEU A 166 1.93 8.59 -10.02
C LEU A 166 2.49 9.98 -10.38
N TYR A 167 3.81 10.13 -10.49
CA TYR A 167 4.45 11.40 -10.85
C TYR A 167 4.18 11.84 -12.30
N LYS A 168 4.00 10.89 -13.23
CA LYS A 168 3.65 11.23 -14.64
C LYS A 168 2.28 11.88 -14.75
N VAL A 169 1.30 11.40 -13.97
CA VAL A 169 -0.08 11.89 -13.99
C VAL A 169 -0.24 13.14 -13.12
N PHE A 170 0.41 13.13 -11.97
CA PHE A 170 0.35 14.22 -11.00
C PHE A 170 1.78 14.60 -10.54
N PRO A 171 2.48 15.50 -11.27
CA PRO A 171 3.87 15.85 -10.99
C PRO A 171 4.14 16.40 -9.60
N GLU A 172 3.17 17.06 -8.97
CA GLU A 172 3.26 17.65 -7.63
C GLU A 172 2.92 16.67 -6.51
N ILE A 173 2.60 15.42 -6.83
CA ILE A 173 2.24 14.40 -5.84
C ILE A 173 3.38 14.16 -4.85
N LYS A 174 3.06 14.04 -3.58
CA LYS A 174 4.02 13.69 -2.51
C LYS A 174 4.05 12.17 -2.35
N ALA A 175 4.68 11.44 -3.28
CA ALA A 175 4.64 9.99 -3.31
C ALA A 175 6.01 9.35 -3.15
N PHE A 176 6.06 8.21 -2.48
CA PHE A 176 7.22 7.33 -2.42
C PHE A 176 6.81 5.87 -2.29
N GLY A 177 7.76 4.98 -2.64
CA GLY A 177 7.58 3.53 -2.50
C GLY A 177 8.33 3.00 -1.29
N CYS A 178 7.74 2.06 -0.57
CA CYS A 178 8.35 1.35 0.54
C CYS A 178 8.58 -0.12 0.19
N CYS A 179 9.83 -0.57 0.32
CA CYS A 179 10.20 -1.97 0.14
C CYS A 179 11.02 -2.45 1.33
N HIS A 180 10.69 -3.62 1.88
CA HIS A 180 11.43 -4.25 2.98
C HIS A 180 12.84 -4.69 2.57
N GLU A 181 13.12 -4.83 1.28
CA GLU A 181 14.46 -5.17 0.75
C GLU A 181 15.53 -4.16 1.16
N VAL A 182 15.15 -2.92 1.45
CA VAL A 182 16.08 -1.91 1.99
C VAL A 182 16.77 -2.43 3.26
N PHE A 183 16.04 -3.06 4.17
CA PHE A 183 16.59 -3.60 5.40
C PHE A 183 17.48 -4.84 5.16
N GLY A 184 17.10 -5.69 4.19
CA GLY A 184 17.91 -6.84 3.76
C GLY A 184 19.27 -6.37 3.20
N THR A 185 19.26 -5.38 2.33
CA THR A 185 20.46 -4.79 1.73
C THR A 185 21.32 -4.09 2.79
N GLN A 186 20.74 -3.35 3.72
CA GLN A 186 21.48 -2.74 4.83
C GLN A 186 22.19 -3.80 5.68
N LYS A 187 21.50 -4.87 6.04
CA LYS A 187 22.08 -5.97 6.82
C LYS A 187 23.25 -6.65 6.07
N LEU A 188 23.10 -6.86 4.77
CA LEU A 188 24.16 -7.43 3.94
C LEU A 188 25.41 -6.52 3.94
N LEU A 189 25.21 -5.20 3.79
CA LEU A 189 26.32 -4.22 3.81
C LEU A 189 26.99 -4.17 5.18
N VAL A 190 26.23 -4.19 6.26
CA VAL A 190 26.80 -4.23 7.63
C VAL A 190 27.65 -5.47 7.82
N ASN A 191 27.15 -6.65 7.49
CA ASN A 191 27.91 -7.89 7.60
C ASN A 191 29.20 -7.88 6.78
N ALA A 192 29.19 -7.27 5.58
CA ALA A 192 30.38 -7.16 4.72
C ALA A 192 31.42 -6.14 5.24
N LEU A 193 31.05 -5.27 6.17
CA LEU A 193 31.96 -4.29 6.77
C LEU A 193 32.53 -4.76 8.13
N GLU A 194 31.93 -5.80 8.73
CA GLU A 194 32.35 -6.39 9.99
C GLU A 194 33.37 -7.54 9.79
N ASP A 195 33.57 -8.03 8.56
CA ASP A 195 34.58 -9.00 8.15
C ASP A 195 35.87 -8.28 7.67
#